data_c1c50e9bc7497966c4bbda94b72320a1
#
_entry.id   c1c50e9bc7497966c4bbda94b72320a1
#
_cell.length_a   1.000
_cell.length_b   1.000
_cell.length_c   1.000
_cell.angle_alpha   90.00
_cell.angle_beta   90.00
_cell.angle_gamma   90.00
#
_symmetry.space_group_name_H-M   'P 1'
#
loop_
_entity.id
_entity.type
_entity.pdbx_description
1 polymer ?
#
loop_
_entity_poly.entity_id
_entity_poly.type
_entity_poly.pdbx_seq_one_letter_code
_entity_poly.pdbx_strand_id
1 'polypeptide(L)'
;FGSLGIKLDGTLWGWGYQAYWGYGYLGTGNLTSYSSPVQIGTSSWTAVCIQNGSSGDYSSWMLRIDGVLFGTGLNASSGSNYLGGTDTSTFILSSPTQIGTGFSFIPNCNGGSTAAAIGNNGALYTGGAAYTGNPARGSTITSPTKIGNSSWTAVYASQYSSYGIRSDSALFVWGYNSSGYGELGNGTISGNVFSPTQLGSSSWAAVSASFSFTAVGLTR
;
A
#
# COMPACT_ATOMS: atom_id res chain seq x y z
N PHE A 1 4.91 -9.01 15.39
CA PHE A 1 4.11 -8.93 14.16
C PHE A 1 2.64 -8.94 14.52
N GLY A 2 1.84 -8.06 13.90
CA GLY A 2 0.42 -7.94 14.16
C GLY A 2 -0.42 -8.27 12.93
N SER A 3 -1.70 -8.42 13.17
CA SER A 3 -2.71 -8.74 12.16
C SER A 3 -3.89 -7.78 12.25
N LEU A 4 -4.47 -7.49 11.12
CA LEU A 4 -5.74 -6.79 10.99
C LEU A 4 -6.74 -7.67 10.25
N GLY A 5 -7.99 -7.65 10.64
CA GLY A 5 -9.06 -8.41 10.00
C GLY A 5 -10.38 -7.67 10.02
N ILE A 6 -11.15 -7.84 8.95
CA ILE A 6 -12.51 -7.31 8.86
C ILE A 6 -13.47 -8.48 8.94
N LYS A 7 -14.45 -8.38 9.87
CA LYS A 7 -15.53 -9.36 9.96
C LYS A 7 -16.56 -9.15 8.86
N LEU A 8 -17.42 -10.14 8.64
CA LEU A 8 -18.51 -10.06 7.65
C LEU A 8 -19.50 -8.91 7.90
N ASP A 9 -19.62 -8.45 9.15
CA ASP A 9 -20.41 -7.29 9.53
C ASP A 9 -19.72 -5.93 9.24
N GLY A 10 -18.51 -5.97 8.67
CA GLY A 10 -17.71 -4.80 8.33
C GLY A 10 -16.87 -4.26 9.50
N THR A 11 -16.93 -4.82 10.70
CA THR A 11 -16.12 -4.34 11.84
C THR A 11 -14.66 -4.69 11.68
N LEU A 12 -13.76 -3.77 12.05
CA LEU A 12 -12.31 -3.92 11.97
C LEU A 12 -11.76 -4.39 13.32
N TRP A 13 -10.83 -5.33 13.28
CA TRP A 13 -10.20 -5.94 14.45
C TRP A 13 -8.69 -6.04 14.26
N GLY A 14 -7.94 -5.82 15.35
CA GLY A 14 -6.49 -5.90 15.36
C GLY A 14 -5.98 -6.73 16.52
N TRP A 15 -4.88 -7.47 16.31
CA TRP A 15 -4.18 -8.25 17.35
C TRP A 15 -2.73 -8.48 16.97
N GLY A 16 -1.94 -8.95 17.92
CA GLY A 16 -0.53 -9.23 17.75
C GLY A 16 0.36 -8.19 18.42
N TYR A 17 1.63 -8.24 18.07
CA TYR A 17 2.69 -7.48 18.69
C TYR A 17 2.90 -6.13 17.99
N GLN A 18 2.85 -5.03 18.73
CA GLN A 18 3.16 -3.69 18.19
C GLN A 18 4.15 -2.88 19.06
N ALA A 19 4.72 -3.50 20.10
CA ALA A 19 5.50 -2.78 21.10
C ALA A 19 6.97 -2.54 20.73
N TYR A 20 7.57 -3.28 19.80
CA TYR A 20 9.02 -3.23 19.55
C TYR A 20 9.49 -1.85 19.06
N TRP A 21 8.73 -1.19 18.18
CA TRP A 21 8.99 0.17 17.73
C TRP A 21 7.90 1.17 18.15
N GLY A 22 6.80 0.71 18.74
CA GLY A 22 5.73 1.57 19.25
C GLY A 22 5.00 2.37 18.17
N TYR A 23 4.86 1.88 16.94
CA TYR A 23 4.32 2.66 15.84
C TYR A 23 2.79 2.70 15.74
N GLY A 24 2.06 1.93 16.57
CA GLY A 24 0.60 2.03 16.63
C GLY A 24 -0.14 1.53 15.38
N TYR A 25 0.50 0.73 14.53
CA TYR A 25 -0.05 0.30 13.23
C TYR A 25 -1.29 -0.60 13.31
N LEU A 26 -1.62 -1.14 14.50
CA LEU A 26 -2.90 -1.83 14.70
C LEU A 26 -4.09 -0.87 14.75
N GLY A 27 -3.88 0.41 15.03
CA GLY A 27 -4.95 1.41 15.03
C GLY A 27 -5.88 1.36 16.25
N THR A 28 -5.46 0.71 17.33
CA THR A 28 -6.28 0.51 18.56
C THR A 28 -6.37 1.74 19.46
N GLY A 29 -5.76 2.86 19.07
CA GLY A 29 -5.70 4.09 19.87
C GLY A 29 -4.57 4.12 20.90
N ASN A 30 -3.76 3.06 20.98
CA ASN A 30 -2.64 2.93 21.90
C ASN A 30 -1.51 2.08 21.27
N LEU A 31 -0.45 1.82 22.04
CA LEU A 31 0.72 1.06 21.59
C LEU A 31 0.79 -0.33 22.25
N THR A 32 -0.32 -0.81 22.81
CA THR A 32 -0.38 -2.10 23.50
C THR A 32 -0.47 -3.25 22.51
N SER A 33 0.29 -4.31 22.75
CA SER A 33 0.18 -5.58 22.04
C SER A 33 -1.00 -6.41 22.57
N TYR A 34 -1.72 -7.07 21.69
CA TYR A 34 -2.91 -7.85 22.02
C TYR A 34 -2.76 -9.31 21.62
N SER A 35 -2.96 -10.23 22.55
CA SER A 35 -2.93 -11.68 22.29
C SER A 35 -4.22 -12.23 21.67
N SER A 36 -5.27 -11.41 21.62
CA SER A 36 -6.57 -11.74 21.00
C SER A 36 -7.11 -10.54 20.22
N PRO A 37 -8.00 -10.74 19.25
CA PRO A 37 -8.57 -9.64 18.46
C PRO A 37 -9.28 -8.61 19.33
N VAL A 38 -8.96 -7.33 19.14
CA VAL A 38 -9.61 -6.16 19.75
C VAL A 38 -10.25 -5.34 18.65
N GLN A 39 -11.49 -4.90 18.84
CA GLN A 39 -12.21 -4.10 17.89
C GLN A 39 -11.64 -2.68 17.76
N ILE A 40 -11.52 -2.19 16.55
CA ILE A 40 -10.98 -0.87 16.22
C ILE A 40 -12.13 0.03 15.78
N GLY A 41 -12.56 0.93 16.67
CA GLY A 41 -13.67 1.84 16.40
C GLY A 41 -15.00 1.13 16.11
N THR A 42 -15.95 1.88 15.53
CA THR A 42 -17.31 1.41 15.22
C THR A 42 -17.68 1.60 13.74
N SER A 43 -16.76 2.05 12.92
CA SER A 43 -16.96 2.23 11.47
C SER A 43 -17.03 0.89 10.74
N SER A 44 -17.65 0.89 9.55
CA SER A 44 -17.68 -0.26 8.64
C SER A 44 -16.60 -0.14 7.58
N TRP A 45 -15.82 -1.20 7.41
CA TRP A 45 -14.64 -1.25 6.58
C TRP A 45 -14.78 -2.30 5.47
N THR A 46 -14.15 -2.06 4.31
CA THR A 46 -14.18 -2.96 3.15
C THR A 46 -12.82 -3.57 2.83
N ALA A 47 -11.74 -2.90 3.18
CA ALA A 47 -10.40 -3.43 2.95
C ALA A 47 -9.42 -2.90 4.00
N VAL A 48 -8.38 -3.68 4.25
CA VAL A 48 -7.26 -3.34 5.14
C VAL A 48 -5.97 -3.92 4.60
N CYS A 49 -4.88 -3.19 4.81
CA CYS A 49 -3.55 -3.54 4.36
C CYS A 49 -2.53 -3.15 5.43
N ILE A 50 -1.63 -4.06 5.77
CA ILE A 50 -0.47 -3.77 6.64
C ILE A 50 0.76 -3.67 5.77
N GLN A 51 1.46 -2.56 5.89
CA GLN A 51 2.76 -2.33 5.25
C GLN A 51 3.87 -2.70 6.24
N ASN A 52 4.77 -3.58 5.83
CA ASN A 52 5.94 -3.98 6.59
C ASN A 52 7.19 -3.52 5.83
N GLY A 53 7.76 -2.40 6.22
CA GLY A 53 9.06 -1.97 5.70
C GLY A 53 10.20 -2.85 6.21
N SER A 54 11.25 -3.03 5.39
CA SER A 54 12.47 -3.78 5.78
C SER A 54 13.22 -3.15 6.95
N SER A 55 13.00 -1.86 7.19
CA SER A 55 13.61 -1.08 8.28
C SER A 55 12.77 -1.08 9.56
N GLY A 56 11.68 -1.87 9.64
CA GLY A 56 10.75 -1.84 10.76
C GLY A 56 9.68 -0.75 10.65
N ASP A 57 9.50 -0.17 9.47
CA ASP A 57 8.52 0.88 9.20
C ASP A 57 7.14 0.26 9.03
N TYR A 58 6.39 0.20 10.12
CA TYR A 58 5.06 -0.41 10.15
C TYR A 58 3.98 0.66 10.04
N SER A 59 3.16 0.54 9.02
CA SER A 59 1.96 1.34 8.83
C SER A 59 0.82 0.48 8.28
N SER A 60 -0.40 0.97 8.34
CA SER A 60 -1.56 0.28 7.79
C SER A 60 -2.46 1.24 7.07
N TRP A 61 -3.04 0.80 5.97
CA TRP A 61 -4.13 1.47 5.28
C TRP A 61 -5.44 0.73 5.48
N MET A 62 -6.51 1.48 5.59
CA MET A 62 -7.85 0.97 5.83
C MET A 62 -8.83 1.74 4.96
N LEU A 63 -9.65 1.02 4.20
CA LEU A 63 -10.68 1.61 3.35
C LEU A 63 -12.05 1.43 3.99
N ARG A 64 -12.70 2.54 4.31
CA ARG A 64 -14.06 2.55 4.85
C ARG A 64 -15.09 2.36 3.71
N ILE A 65 -16.27 1.86 4.03
CA ILE A 65 -17.33 1.52 3.05
C ILE A 65 -17.77 2.71 2.18
N ASP A 66 -17.62 3.92 2.66
CA ASP A 66 -17.94 5.15 1.94
C ASP A 66 -16.80 5.69 1.06
N GLY A 67 -15.73 4.92 0.89
CA GLY A 67 -14.58 5.29 0.06
C GLY A 67 -13.60 6.25 0.72
N VAL A 68 -13.67 6.42 2.03
CA VAL A 68 -12.67 7.19 2.78
C VAL A 68 -11.50 6.30 3.17
N LEU A 69 -10.30 6.75 2.84
CA LEU A 69 -9.05 6.06 3.14
C LEU A 69 -8.46 6.60 4.45
N PHE A 70 -8.08 5.68 5.33
CA PHE A 70 -7.45 5.97 6.61
C PHE A 70 -6.08 5.31 6.70
N GLY A 71 -5.21 5.89 7.52
CA GLY A 71 -3.90 5.35 7.85
C GLY A 71 -3.64 5.29 9.35
N THR A 72 -2.83 4.32 9.77
CA THR A 72 -2.29 4.18 11.13
C THR A 72 -0.84 3.72 11.09
N GLY A 73 -0.11 3.94 12.17
CA GLY A 73 1.28 3.50 12.29
C GLY A 73 2.28 4.63 12.11
N LEU A 74 3.46 4.28 11.61
CA LEU A 74 4.51 5.25 11.32
C LEU A 74 4.04 6.17 10.21
N ASN A 75 3.95 7.47 10.51
CA ASN A 75 3.51 8.48 9.56
C ASN A 75 4.69 9.29 9.02
N ALA A 76 5.56 9.78 9.88
CA ALA A 76 6.68 10.62 9.47
C ALA A 76 7.97 10.19 10.17
N SER A 77 9.05 10.04 9.43
CA SER A 77 10.40 9.82 9.96
C SER A 77 11.45 10.33 9.00
N SER A 78 12.43 11.06 9.50
CA SER A 78 13.59 11.57 8.73
C SER A 78 13.21 12.25 7.41
N GLY A 79 12.08 13.01 7.40
CA GLY A 79 11.60 13.71 6.21
C GLY A 79 10.79 12.85 5.23
N SER A 80 10.49 11.61 5.59
CA SER A 80 9.63 10.72 4.81
C SER A 80 8.23 10.65 5.42
N ASN A 81 7.20 10.61 4.58
CA ASN A 81 5.80 10.38 4.96
C ASN A 81 5.39 8.99 4.45
N TYR A 82 5.16 8.06 5.36
CA TYR A 82 4.89 6.66 5.02
C TYR A 82 3.41 6.40 4.69
N LEU A 83 2.53 7.19 5.26
CA LEU A 83 1.09 7.00 5.08
C LEU A 83 0.50 7.81 3.92
N GLY A 84 1.22 8.84 3.44
CA GLY A 84 0.70 9.71 2.40
C GLY A 84 -0.42 10.64 2.89
N GLY A 85 -0.52 10.89 4.19
CA GLY A 85 -1.43 11.89 4.77
C GLY A 85 -0.83 13.29 4.73
N THR A 86 -1.67 14.32 4.84
CA THR A 86 -1.22 15.74 4.83
C THR A 86 -0.50 16.15 6.11
N ASP A 87 -0.71 15.44 7.22
CA ASP A 87 0.01 15.70 8.47
C ASP A 87 1.39 15.03 8.44
N THR A 88 2.42 15.83 8.28
CA THR A 88 3.83 15.42 8.32
C THR A 88 4.50 15.71 9.66
N SER A 89 3.78 16.31 10.60
CA SER A 89 4.29 16.69 11.93
C SER A 89 4.16 15.57 12.96
N THR A 90 3.14 14.72 12.81
CA THR A 90 2.86 13.60 13.74
C THR A 90 3.65 12.38 13.32
N PHE A 91 4.60 11.96 14.16
CA PHE A 91 5.46 10.80 13.91
C PHE A 91 4.67 9.48 13.86
N ILE A 92 3.70 9.30 14.74
CA ILE A 92 2.92 8.06 14.91
C ILE A 92 1.42 8.38 14.96
N LEU A 93 0.64 7.64 14.18
CA LEU A 93 -0.83 7.63 14.24
C LEU A 93 -1.29 6.33 14.89
N SER A 94 -1.65 6.35 16.16
CA SER A 94 -2.11 5.15 16.89
C SER A 94 -3.60 4.82 16.67
N SER A 95 -4.36 5.73 16.04
CA SER A 95 -5.76 5.56 15.66
C SER A 95 -5.94 5.79 14.15
N PRO A 96 -6.97 5.18 13.51
CA PRO A 96 -7.27 5.47 12.11
C PRO A 96 -7.47 6.97 11.87
N THR A 97 -6.58 7.56 11.08
CA THR A 97 -6.60 8.98 10.70
C THR A 97 -6.88 9.09 9.21
N GLN A 98 -7.82 9.94 8.82
CA GLN A 98 -8.19 10.11 7.42
C GLN A 98 -7.03 10.67 6.59
N ILE A 99 -6.72 10.03 5.46
CA ILE A 99 -5.67 10.44 4.54
C ILE A 99 -6.19 10.78 3.13
N GLY A 100 -7.43 10.38 2.81
CA GLY A 100 -8.03 10.73 1.53
C GLY A 100 -9.46 10.24 1.39
N THR A 101 -10.11 10.65 0.30
CA THR A 101 -11.50 10.27 -0.04
C THR A 101 -11.61 9.87 -1.50
N GLY A 102 -12.69 9.18 -1.87
CA GLY A 102 -12.98 8.83 -3.26
C GLY A 102 -12.25 7.57 -3.74
N PHE A 103 -11.95 6.63 -2.84
CA PHE A 103 -11.27 5.37 -3.16
C PHE A 103 -12.26 4.20 -3.19
N SER A 104 -11.98 3.23 -4.05
CA SER A 104 -12.76 1.99 -4.19
C SER A 104 -11.93 0.73 -3.93
N PHE A 105 -10.61 0.84 -3.95
CA PHE A 105 -9.72 -0.31 -3.82
C PHE A 105 -8.39 0.08 -3.16
N ILE A 106 -7.94 -0.75 -2.23
CA ILE A 106 -6.55 -0.80 -1.76
C ILE A 106 -6.04 -2.24 -1.92
N PRO A 107 -4.80 -2.46 -2.36
CA PRO A 107 -4.26 -3.80 -2.52
C PRO A 107 -3.99 -4.48 -1.18
N ASN A 108 -3.80 -5.79 -1.20
CA ASN A 108 -3.05 -6.45 -0.14
C ASN A 108 -1.59 -6.00 -0.25
N CYS A 109 -1.14 -5.21 0.69
CA CYS A 109 0.23 -4.71 0.72
C CYS A 109 1.15 -5.77 1.33
N ASN A 110 2.11 -6.26 0.57
CA ASN A 110 3.10 -7.23 1.02
C ASN A 110 4.48 -6.56 1.14
N GLY A 111 4.56 -5.58 2.02
CA GLY A 111 5.85 -4.95 2.38
C GLY A 111 6.19 -3.70 1.56
N GLY A 112 6.98 -2.86 2.18
CA GLY A 112 7.47 -1.61 1.61
C GLY A 112 6.73 -0.37 2.10
N SER A 113 7.38 0.76 1.92
CA SER A 113 6.86 2.08 2.31
C SER A 113 6.03 2.73 1.21
N THR A 114 5.62 1.95 0.20
CA THR A 114 4.82 2.43 -0.92
C THR A 114 3.39 1.95 -0.78
N ALA A 115 2.48 2.87 -0.83
CA ALA A 115 1.07 2.59 -0.84
C ALA A 115 0.45 2.94 -2.21
N ALA A 116 -0.47 2.13 -2.67
CA ALA A 116 -1.22 2.36 -3.89
C ALA A 116 -2.72 2.14 -3.65
N ALA A 117 -3.55 2.88 -4.36
CA ALA A 117 -5.01 2.75 -4.28
C ALA A 117 -5.63 3.07 -5.63
N ILE A 118 -6.85 2.60 -5.84
CA ILE A 118 -7.66 2.97 -7.00
C ILE A 118 -8.84 3.80 -6.52
N GLY A 119 -9.05 4.95 -7.13
CA GLY A 119 -10.17 5.81 -6.87
C GLY A 119 -11.48 5.27 -7.49
N ASN A 120 -12.61 5.81 -7.05
CA ASN A 120 -13.95 5.46 -7.58
C ASN A 120 -14.10 5.69 -9.09
N ASN A 121 -13.26 6.53 -9.67
CA ASN A 121 -13.18 6.79 -11.10
C ASN A 121 -12.18 5.88 -11.84
N GLY A 122 -11.64 4.87 -11.20
CA GLY A 122 -10.64 3.97 -11.75
C GLY A 122 -9.21 4.54 -11.81
N ALA A 123 -8.99 5.76 -11.35
CA ALA A 123 -7.64 6.36 -11.39
C ALA A 123 -6.71 5.70 -10.38
N LEU A 124 -5.43 5.52 -10.76
CA LEU A 124 -4.37 5.06 -9.87
C LEU A 124 -3.88 6.23 -9.00
N TYR A 125 -3.75 5.98 -7.72
CA TYR A 125 -3.12 6.87 -6.76
C TYR A 125 -1.97 6.16 -6.05
N THR A 126 -0.93 6.92 -5.74
CA THR A 126 0.18 6.44 -4.90
C THR A 126 0.47 7.44 -3.80
N GLY A 127 1.01 6.96 -2.70
CA GLY A 127 1.44 7.75 -1.56
C GLY A 127 2.61 7.09 -0.85
N GLY A 128 3.16 7.77 0.16
CA GLY A 128 4.20 7.22 1.00
C GLY A 128 5.62 7.70 0.65
N ALA A 129 6.60 7.04 1.25
CA ALA A 129 7.99 7.41 1.14
C ALA A 129 8.56 7.23 -0.29
N ALA A 130 9.59 8.01 -0.59
CA ALA A 130 10.25 8.04 -1.90
C ALA A 130 11.04 6.78 -2.28
N TYR A 131 10.94 5.72 -1.49
CA TYR A 131 11.65 4.46 -1.75
C TYR A 131 10.89 3.62 -2.78
N THR A 132 11.57 3.23 -3.85
CA THR A 132 11.43 2.00 -4.64
C THR A 132 9.99 1.53 -4.93
N GLY A 133 9.40 1.91 -5.99
CA GLY A 133 8.06 1.51 -6.44
C GLY A 133 7.05 2.66 -6.49
N ASN A 134 7.46 3.82 -6.00
CA ASN A 134 6.70 5.04 -6.17
C ASN A 134 7.08 5.71 -7.50
N PRO A 135 6.15 5.96 -8.44
CA PRO A 135 6.43 6.63 -9.71
C PRO A 135 7.00 8.04 -9.57
N ALA A 136 6.81 8.68 -8.43
CA ALA A 136 7.35 10.02 -8.12
C ALA A 136 8.70 9.95 -7.39
N ARG A 137 9.60 9.03 -7.78
CA ARG A 137 10.92 8.88 -7.17
C ARG A 137 11.65 10.21 -6.98
N GLY A 138 12.16 10.42 -5.77
CA GLY A 138 12.93 11.62 -5.38
C GLY A 138 12.13 12.63 -4.55
N SER A 139 10.83 12.42 -4.36
CA SER A 139 10.03 13.20 -3.42
C SER A 139 9.10 12.30 -2.60
N THR A 140 8.97 12.62 -1.34
CA THR A 140 7.93 12.04 -0.49
C THR A 140 6.56 12.55 -0.95
N ILE A 141 5.62 11.63 -1.18
CA ILE A 141 4.24 11.99 -1.52
C ILE A 141 3.46 12.11 -0.22
N THR A 142 3.13 13.34 0.17
CA THR A 142 2.45 13.68 1.42
C THR A 142 0.93 13.54 1.37
N SER A 143 0.38 13.19 0.20
CA SER A 143 -1.06 12.88 0.03
C SER A 143 -1.21 11.94 -1.16
N PRO A 144 -2.25 11.08 -1.19
CA PRO A 144 -2.47 10.22 -2.35
C PRO A 144 -2.51 11.02 -3.65
N THR A 145 -1.53 10.80 -4.52
CA THR A 145 -1.35 11.56 -5.75
C THR A 145 -1.72 10.70 -6.94
N LYS A 146 -2.55 11.26 -7.83
CA LYS A 146 -2.99 10.58 -9.05
C LYS A 146 -1.83 10.36 -10.03
N ILE A 147 -1.75 9.16 -10.57
CA ILE A 147 -0.75 8.75 -11.56
C ILE A 147 -1.38 8.56 -12.93
N GLY A 148 -1.04 9.44 -13.85
CA GLY A 148 -1.54 9.38 -15.24
C GLY A 148 -3.07 9.52 -15.35
N ASN A 149 -3.60 9.15 -16.52
CA ASN A 149 -5.03 9.27 -16.84
C ASN A 149 -5.70 7.93 -17.20
N SER A 150 -4.97 6.83 -17.07
CA SER A 150 -5.52 5.49 -17.35
C SER A 150 -6.50 5.06 -16.27
N SER A 151 -7.44 4.17 -16.63
CA SER A 151 -8.34 3.50 -15.68
C SER A 151 -7.78 2.13 -15.34
N TRP A 152 -7.80 1.81 -14.04
CA TRP A 152 -7.20 0.62 -13.46
C TRP A 152 -8.25 -0.24 -12.75
N THR A 153 -8.09 -1.55 -12.82
CA THR A 153 -8.98 -2.52 -12.14
C THR A 153 -8.32 -3.17 -10.94
N ALA A 154 -6.99 -3.25 -10.95
CA ALA A 154 -6.22 -3.77 -9.82
C ALA A 154 -4.85 -3.11 -9.74
N VAL A 155 -4.30 -3.02 -8.54
CA VAL A 155 -2.93 -2.59 -8.26
C VAL A 155 -2.36 -3.44 -7.14
N TYR A 156 -1.07 -3.71 -7.19
CA TYR A 156 -0.34 -4.49 -6.21
C TYR A 156 0.99 -3.77 -5.94
N ALA A 157 1.36 -3.69 -4.68
CA ALA A 157 2.62 -3.10 -4.26
C ALA A 157 3.44 -4.11 -3.46
N SER A 158 4.68 -4.30 -3.84
CA SER A 158 5.70 -4.99 -3.06
C SER A 158 6.66 -3.96 -2.45
N GLN A 159 7.72 -4.43 -1.80
CA GLN A 159 8.72 -3.54 -1.21
C GLN A 159 9.38 -2.62 -2.25
N TYR A 160 9.68 -3.14 -3.43
CA TYR A 160 10.50 -2.46 -4.42
C TYR A 160 9.82 -2.22 -5.75
N SER A 161 8.75 -2.94 -6.04
CA SER A 161 8.06 -2.91 -7.32
C SER A 161 6.56 -2.84 -7.14
N SER A 162 5.90 -2.33 -8.15
CA SER A 162 4.45 -2.24 -8.21
C SER A 162 3.94 -2.76 -9.55
N TYR A 163 2.75 -3.32 -9.53
CA TYR A 163 2.08 -3.90 -10.67
C TYR A 163 0.65 -3.39 -10.73
N GLY A 164 0.17 -3.11 -11.93
CA GLY A 164 -1.22 -2.68 -12.10
C GLY A 164 -1.85 -3.33 -13.33
N ILE A 165 -3.11 -3.74 -13.21
CA ILE A 165 -3.91 -4.21 -14.32
C ILE A 165 -4.83 -3.07 -14.73
N ARG A 166 -4.66 -2.61 -15.96
CA ARG A 166 -5.50 -1.57 -16.57
C ARG A 166 -6.86 -2.15 -16.98
N SER A 167 -7.85 -1.32 -17.20
CA SER A 167 -9.22 -1.74 -17.55
C SER A 167 -9.36 -2.56 -18.83
N ASP A 168 -8.36 -2.49 -19.73
CA ASP A 168 -8.24 -3.32 -20.93
C ASP A 168 -7.49 -4.64 -20.70
N SER A 169 -7.26 -5.01 -19.43
CA SER A 169 -6.52 -6.20 -19.02
C SER A 169 -5.01 -6.18 -19.29
N ALA A 170 -4.44 -5.07 -19.72
CA ALA A 170 -2.99 -4.93 -19.87
C ALA A 170 -2.30 -4.83 -18.51
N LEU A 171 -1.19 -5.55 -18.33
CA LEU A 171 -0.36 -5.47 -17.12
C LEU A 171 0.69 -4.38 -17.29
N PHE A 172 0.85 -3.58 -16.26
CA PHE A 172 1.89 -2.58 -16.12
C PHE A 172 2.75 -2.85 -14.92
N VAL A 173 4.02 -2.47 -15.00
CA VAL A 173 5.02 -2.63 -13.94
C VAL A 173 5.80 -1.34 -13.77
N TRP A 174 6.21 -1.03 -12.55
CA TRP A 174 7.10 0.08 -12.21
C TRP A 174 7.80 -0.18 -10.88
N GLY A 175 8.88 0.55 -10.63
CA GLY A 175 9.65 0.47 -9.40
C GLY A 175 11.12 0.16 -9.64
N TYR A 176 11.72 -0.46 -8.64
CA TYR A 176 13.12 -0.78 -8.57
C TYR A 176 13.44 -2.07 -9.35
N ASN A 177 14.54 -2.07 -10.09
CA ASN A 177 15.03 -3.20 -10.89
C ASN A 177 16.57 -3.26 -10.91
N SER A 178 17.22 -2.77 -9.87
CA SER A 178 18.69 -2.65 -9.84
C SER A 178 19.37 -3.68 -8.94
N SER A 179 18.61 -4.59 -8.32
CA SER A 179 19.18 -5.67 -7.51
C SER A 179 19.74 -6.83 -8.33
N GLY A 180 19.53 -6.83 -9.64
CA GLY A 180 19.98 -7.90 -10.53
C GLY A 180 19.11 -9.16 -10.54
N TYR A 181 17.90 -9.09 -9.95
CA TYR A 181 16.97 -10.23 -9.82
C TYR A 181 15.83 -10.23 -10.85
N GLY A 182 15.70 -9.15 -11.64
CA GLY A 182 14.61 -9.04 -12.62
C GLY A 182 13.23 -8.86 -11.99
N GLU A 183 13.15 -8.07 -10.93
CA GLU A 183 11.96 -7.88 -10.08
C GLU A 183 10.73 -7.41 -10.88
N LEU A 184 10.94 -6.67 -11.96
CA LEU A 184 9.86 -6.16 -12.80
C LEU A 184 9.36 -7.16 -13.85
N GLY A 185 10.09 -8.25 -14.12
CA GLY A 185 9.71 -9.21 -15.15
C GLY A 185 9.67 -8.65 -16.57
N ASN A 186 10.31 -7.50 -16.82
CA ASN A 186 10.29 -6.77 -18.09
C ASN A 186 11.39 -7.20 -19.08
N GLY A 187 12.04 -8.35 -18.79
CA GLY A 187 13.13 -8.88 -19.63
C GLY A 187 14.51 -8.26 -19.33
N THR A 188 14.60 -7.35 -18.36
CA THR A 188 15.86 -6.77 -17.91
C THR A 188 16.10 -7.07 -16.44
N ILE A 189 17.37 -7.07 -16.03
CA ILE A 189 17.79 -7.24 -14.63
C ILE A 189 18.37 -5.95 -14.04
N SER A 190 18.22 -4.85 -14.74
CA SER A 190 18.71 -3.53 -14.32
C SER A 190 17.88 -2.41 -14.93
N GLY A 191 17.96 -1.22 -14.32
CA GLY A 191 17.24 -0.04 -14.79
C GLY A 191 15.86 0.10 -14.14
N ASN A 192 15.76 1.03 -13.20
CA ASN A 192 14.50 1.33 -12.51
C ASN A 192 13.47 1.94 -13.47
N VAL A 193 12.22 1.60 -13.26
CA VAL A 193 11.07 2.11 -14.04
C VAL A 193 10.25 3.04 -13.14
N PHE A 194 10.21 4.33 -13.45
CA PHE A 194 9.62 5.37 -12.60
C PHE A 194 8.18 5.74 -12.95
N SER A 195 7.60 5.08 -13.94
CA SER A 195 6.20 5.26 -14.32
C SER A 195 5.62 3.93 -14.78
N PRO A 196 4.31 3.70 -14.67
CA PRO A 196 3.70 2.48 -15.15
C PRO A 196 4.06 2.22 -16.61
N THR A 197 4.77 1.11 -16.87
CA THR A 197 5.21 0.68 -18.21
C THR A 197 4.57 -0.65 -18.52
N GLN A 198 3.97 -0.79 -19.70
CA GLN A 198 3.25 -2.00 -20.09
C GLN A 198 4.20 -3.20 -20.22
N LEU A 199 3.79 -4.33 -19.65
CA LEU A 199 4.50 -5.60 -19.71
C LEU A 199 3.88 -6.51 -20.77
N GLY A 200 4.55 -6.61 -21.93
CA GLY A 200 4.08 -7.45 -23.03
C GLY A 200 2.72 -7.03 -23.59
N SER A 201 2.08 -7.94 -24.34
CA SER A 201 0.79 -7.73 -24.98
C SER A 201 -0.30 -8.69 -24.56
N SER A 202 -0.03 -9.57 -23.59
CA SER A 202 -1.00 -10.54 -23.07
C SER A 202 -2.07 -9.86 -22.21
N SER A 203 -3.25 -10.47 -22.16
CA SER A 203 -4.33 -10.06 -21.24
C SER A 203 -4.15 -10.78 -19.90
N TRP A 204 -4.26 -10.03 -18.81
CA TRP A 204 -4.00 -10.51 -17.46
C TRP A 204 -5.26 -10.45 -16.61
N ALA A 205 -5.50 -11.49 -15.83
CA ALA A 205 -6.62 -11.59 -14.90
C ALA A 205 -6.24 -11.15 -13.48
N ALA A 206 -5.05 -11.52 -13.04
CA ALA A 206 -4.54 -11.19 -11.71
C ALA A 206 -3.02 -11.17 -11.70
N VAL A 207 -2.45 -10.47 -10.73
CA VAL A 207 -1.03 -10.54 -10.37
C VAL A 207 -0.94 -10.59 -8.85
N SER A 208 0.05 -11.28 -8.33
CA SER A 208 0.38 -11.29 -6.90
C SER A 208 1.86 -11.02 -6.77
N ALA A 209 2.23 -10.17 -5.84
CA ALA A 209 3.61 -9.86 -5.55
C ALA A 209 3.93 -10.22 -4.10
N SER A 210 5.11 -10.78 -3.85
CA SER A 210 5.60 -11.06 -2.51
C SER A 210 6.39 -9.88 -1.95
N PHE A 211 6.75 -9.96 -0.67
CA PHE A 211 7.58 -8.95 0.00
C PHE A 211 8.88 -8.64 -0.75
N SER A 212 9.55 -9.68 -1.26
CA SER A 212 10.87 -9.55 -1.91
C SER A 212 10.83 -10.12 -3.33
N PHE A 213 11.15 -9.31 -4.32
CA PHE A 213 11.62 -9.66 -5.66
C PHE A 213 10.82 -10.67 -6.50
N THR A 214 9.62 -11.08 -6.11
CA THR A 214 8.86 -12.10 -6.86
C THR A 214 7.45 -11.65 -7.11
N ALA A 215 7.01 -11.77 -8.35
CA ALA A 215 5.61 -11.63 -8.73
C ALA A 215 5.17 -12.83 -9.59
N VAL A 216 3.92 -13.23 -9.47
CA VAL A 216 3.27 -14.26 -10.28
C VAL A 216 2.00 -13.68 -10.86
N GLY A 217 1.85 -13.83 -12.17
CA GLY A 217 0.68 -13.36 -12.89
C GLY A 217 -0.13 -14.51 -13.48
N LEU A 218 -1.44 -14.32 -13.59
CA LEU A 218 -2.39 -15.20 -14.24
C LEU A 218 -2.92 -14.52 -15.50
N THR A 219 -2.67 -15.13 -16.67
CA THR A 219 -3.27 -14.68 -17.94
C THR A 219 -4.68 -15.22 -18.11
N ARG A 220 -5.47 -14.54 -18.93
CA ARG A 220 -6.80 -15.00 -19.34
C ARG A 220 -6.71 -15.90 -20.56
#